data_12d1b7d0456563362d0078f7cd3e4df1
#
_entry.id   12d1b7d0456563362d0078f7cd3e4df1
#
_cell.length_a   1.000
_cell.length_b   1.000
_cell.length_c   1.000
_cell.angle_alpha   90.00
_cell.angle_beta   90.00
_cell.angle_gamma   90.00
#
_symmetry.space_group_name_H-M   'P 1'
#
loop_
_entity.id
_entity.type
_entity.pdbx_description
1 polymer ?
#
loop_
_entity_poly.entity_id
_entity_poly.type
_entity_poly.pdbx_seq_one_letter_code
_entity_poly.pdbx_strand_id
1 'polypeptide(L)'
;MKKILVIGATGKQGYAVVQALLEREYSVRAFTRNKENERLKALDSERLEIFEGDLNSEDDLRDAMSDVDGVYSVQPINRDDVQVELQQGRNIMKSAKAQGIEHIVYSTAGGVNRDRTGPHFEILAQLENELTDSDLHYTLVKPSFFMDNFLRIVQKDENHLYIPEFITPDIPFAMISTRDIAQIALHVFEHPQQYDGQSLEIASDELTLNQIVDTFETVTGVPTSIRGTFTSGTAERSWLEEKGYKVDFDLMTDINPDRLTLDRWIARQQW
;
A
#
# COMPACT_ATOMS: atom_id res chain seq x y z
N MET A 1 21.39 14.89 -0.30
CA MET A 1 19.92 14.75 -0.49
C MET A 1 19.68 13.29 -0.83
N LYS A 2 18.84 12.58 -0.10
CA LYS A 2 18.60 11.15 -0.37
C LYS A 2 17.76 10.98 -1.64
N LYS A 3 18.13 9.98 -2.44
CA LYS A 3 17.42 9.58 -3.66
C LYS A 3 16.72 8.24 -3.43
N ILE A 4 15.41 8.20 -3.64
CA ILE A 4 14.59 7.01 -3.43
C ILE A 4 14.05 6.51 -4.78
N LEU A 5 14.27 5.23 -5.05
CA LEU A 5 13.59 4.51 -6.13
C LEU A 5 12.20 4.10 -5.65
N VAL A 6 11.17 4.42 -6.43
CA VAL A 6 9.80 3.97 -6.17
C VAL A 6 9.37 2.99 -7.26
N ILE A 7 9.28 1.72 -6.90
CA ILE A 7 8.70 0.66 -7.73
C ILE A 7 7.17 0.69 -7.54
N GLY A 8 6.41 0.49 -8.62
CA GLY A 8 4.96 0.65 -8.61
C GLY A 8 4.49 2.11 -8.63
N ALA A 9 5.34 3.04 -9.05
CA ALA A 9 5.13 4.49 -9.02
C ALA A 9 3.85 4.99 -9.73
N THR A 10 3.31 4.24 -10.67
CA THR A 10 2.07 4.58 -11.40
C THR A 10 0.80 4.07 -10.72
N GLY A 11 0.94 3.18 -9.74
CA GLY A 11 -0.18 2.66 -8.94
C GLY A 11 -0.66 3.66 -7.89
N LYS A 12 -1.82 3.38 -7.26
CA LYS A 12 -2.39 4.25 -6.22
C LYS A 12 -1.40 4.52 -5.08
N GLN A 13 -0.82 3.45 -4.53
CA GLN A 13 0.09 3.49 -3.39
C GLN A 13 1.44 4.11 -3.77
N GLY A 14 2.12 3.58 -4.80
CA GLY A 14 3.43 4.09 -5.21
C GLY A 14 3.40 5.55 -5.66
N TYR A 15 2.32 5.98 -6.32
CA TYR A 15 2.15 7.39 -6.69
C TYR A 15 2.03 8.32 -5.48
N ALA A 16 1.28 7.91 -4.46
CA ALA A 16 1.20 8.67 -3.21
C ALA A 16 2.56 8.77 -2.52
N VAL A 17 3.37 7.69 -2.57
CA VAL A 17 4.75 7.70 -2.04
C VAL A 17 5.64 8.66 -2.83
N VAL A 18 5.55 8.67 -4.17
CA VAL A 18 6.27 9.65 -5.00
C VAL A 18 5.94 11.07 -4.57
N GLN A 19 4.63 11.39 -4.40
CA GLN A 19 4.20 12.73 -3.98
C GLN A 19 4.75 13.09 -2.60
N ALA A 20 4.61 12.22 -1.60
CA ALA A 20 5.07 12.48 -0.25
C ALA A 20 6.59 12.69 -0.17
N LEU A 21 7.37 11.91 -0.91
CA LEU A 21 8.83 12.08 -0.99
C LEU A 21 9.22 13.42 -1.63
N LEU A 22 8.56 13.80 -2.73
CA LEU A 22 8.82 15.09 -3.39
C LEU A 22 8.45 16.29 -2.50
N GLU A 23 7.35 16.22 -1.74
CA GLU A 23 6.94 17.23 -0.76
C GLU A 23 7.98 17.43 0.36
N ARG A 24 8.72 16.35 0.71
CA ARG A 24 9.83 16.35 1.70
C ARG A 24 11.20 16.53 1.09
N GLU A 25 11.25 17.05 -0.15
CA GLU A 25 12.48 17.41 -0.86
C GLU A 25 13.45 16.25 -1.18
N TYR A 26 12.98 15.01 -1.16
CA TYR A 26 13.74 13.88 -1.68
C TYR A 26 13.89 13.96 -3.20
N SER A 27 14.98 13.44 -3.74
CA SER A 27 15.03 13.07 -5.15
C SER A 27 14.33 11.74 -5.34
N VAL A 28 13.50 11.63 -6.36
CA VAL A 28 12.70 10.41 -6.60
C VAL A 28 12.98 9.88 -8.00
N ARG A 29 13.32 8.60 -8.08
CA ARG A 29 13.31 7.86 -9.34
C ARG A 29 12.05 6.99 -9.37
N ALA A 30 11.12 7.32 -10.26
CA ALA A 30 9.87 6.58 -10.44
C ALA A 30 10.05 5.49 -11.50
N PHE A 31 10.03 4.21 -11.08
CA PHE A 31 10.17 3.07 -11.98
C PHE A 31 8.83 2.73 -12.64
N THR A 32 8.82 2.67 -13.96
CA THR A 32 7.61 2.40 -14.76
C THR A 32 7.94 1.74 -16.09
N ARG A 33 6.99 0.99 -16.67
CA ARG A 33 7.08 0.44 -18.02
C ARG A 33 6.80 1.47 -19.13
N ASN A 34 6.42 2.69 -18.75
CA ASN A 34 6.08 3.76 -19.70
C ASN A 34 6.54 5.10 -19.15
N LYS A 35 7.66 5.62 -19.66
CA LYS A 35 8.20 6.94 -19.26
C LYS A 35 7.30 8.12 -19.67
N GLU A 36 6.38 7.88 -20.60
CA GLU A 36 5.41 8.88 -21.07
C GLU A 36 4.15 8.93 -20.17
N ASN A 37 4.19 8.29 -18.98
CA ASN A 37 3.06 8.29 -18.07
C ASN A 37 2.66 9.73 -17.66
N GLU A 38 1.51 10.17 -18.15
CA GLU A 38 1.02 11.55 -17.96
C GLU A 38 0.83 11.92 -16.48
N ARG A 39 0.43 10.96 -15.64
CA ARG A 39 0.23 11.20 -14.21
C ARG A 39 1.54 11.52 -13.49
N LEU A 40 2.64 10.83 -13.84
CA LEU A 40 3.96 11.14 -13.28
C LEU A 40 4.51 12.45 -13.84
N LYS A 41 4.35 12.69 -15.14
CA LYS A 41 4.76 13.95 -15.77
C LYS A 41 4.04 15.17 -15.21
N ALA A 42 2.78 15.03 -14.82
CA ALA A 42 1.98 16.11 -14.21
C ALA A 42 2.50 16.57 -12.83
N LEU A 43 3.41 15.84 -12.20
CA LEU A 43 4.04 16.27 -10.95
C LEU A 43 5.05 17.42 -11.14
N ASP A 44 5.53 17.63 -12.37
CA ASP A 44 6.36 18.75 -12.82
C ASP A 44 7.46 19.16 -11.80
N SER A 45 8.29 18.20 -11.41
CA SER A 45 9.33 18.39 -10.40
C SER A 45 10.71 18.08 -10.97
N GLU A 46 11.66 18.98 -10.81
CA GLU A 46 13.08 18.78 -11.17
C GLU A 46 13.72 17.64 -10.33
N ARG A 47 13.11 17.26 -9.19
CA ARG A 47 13.56 16.17 -8.35
C ARG A 47 12.97 14.82 -8.73
N LEU A 48 12.10 14.76 -9.75
CA LEU A 48 11.50 13.54 -10.27
C LEU A 48 12.20 13.07 -11.54
N GLU A 49 12.79 11.90 -11.49
CA GLU A 49 13.29 11.17 -12.65
C GLU A 49 12.31 10.02 -12.98
N ILE A 50 11.77 9.98 -14.18
CA ILE A 50 10.95 8.86 -14.64
C ILE A 50 11.86 7.86 -15.36
N PHE A 51 12.04 6.69 -14.75
CA PHE A 51 12.88 5.61 -15.28
C PHE A 51 12.03 4.52 -15.92
N GLU A 52 12.28 4.25 -17.20
CA GLU A 52 11.60 3.19 -17.92
C GLU A 52 12.35 1.86 -17.78
N GLY A 53 11.64 0.82 -17.33
CA GLY A 53 12.22 -0.50 -17.15
C GLY A 53 11.18 -1.59 -16.86
N ASP A 54 11.62 -2.84 -16.91
CA ASP A 54 10.82 -4.03 -16.60
C ASP A 54 11.34 -4.74 -15.34
N LEU A 55 10.45 -5.08 -14.41
CA LEU A 55 10.77 -5.85 -13.20
C LEU A 55 11.27 -7.27 -13.49
N ASN A 56 11.04 -7.78 -14.70
CA ASN A 56 11.61 -9.05 -15.16
C ASN A 56 13.06 -8.93 -15.61
N SER A 57 13.58 -7.72 -15.84
CA SER A 57 14.95 -7.43 -16.26
C SER A 57 15.80 -7.06 -15.03
N GLU A 58 16.76 -7.92 -14.68
CA GLU A 58 17.72 -7.60 -13.62
C GLU A 58 18.64 -6.43 -14.01
N ASP A 59 18.93 -6.26 -15.30
CA ASP A 59 19.75 -5.15 -15.79
C ASP A 59 19.02 -3.82 -15.61
N ASP A 60 17.73 -3.73 -15.99
CA ASP A 60 16.92 -2.53 -15.77
C ASP A 60 16.84 -2.17 -14.28
N LEU A 61 16.67 -3.17 -13.41
CA LEU A 61 16.62 -2.96 -11.96
C LEU A 61 17.96 -2.48 -11.40
N ARG A 62 19.09 -3.05 -11.86
CA ARG A 62 20.42 -2.59 -11.45
C ARG A 62 20.67 -1.15 -11.89
N ASP A 63 20.32 -0.81 -13.11
CA ASP A 63 20.46 0.54 -13.64
C ASP A 63 19.55 1.51 -12.88
N ALA A 64 18.30 1.10 -12.60
CA ALA A 64 17.36 1.90 -11.82
C ALA A 64 17.81 2.15 -10.37
N MET A 65 18.53 1.21 -9.77
CA MET A 65 19.04 1.30 -8.39
C MET A 65 20.43 1.96 -8.31
N SER A 66 21.06 2.30 -9.44
CA SER A 66 22.30 3.05 -9.45
C SER A 66 22.11 4.44 -8.86
N ASP A 67 23.00 4.87 -7.96
CA ASP A 67 22.93 6.17 -7.26
C ASP A 67 21.64 6.40 -6.45
N VAL A 68 21.06 5.33 -5.90
CA VAL A 68 19.85 5.35 -5.10
C VAL A 68 20.17 4.93 -3.66
N ASP A 69 19.71 5.68 -2.68
CA ASP A 69 19.95 5.40 -1.27
C ASP A 69 18.94 4.38 -0.71
N GLY A 70 17.68 4.46 -1.16
CA GLY A 70 16.61 3.59 -0.68
C GLY A 70 15.61 3.18 -1.76
N VAL A 71 14.89 2.11 -1.51
CA VAL A 71 13.88 1.57 -2.43
C VAL A 71 12.53 1.45 -1.72
N TYR A 72 11.49 2.05 -2.27
CA TYR A 72 10.11 1.68 -1.95
C TYR A 72 9.61 0.69 -2.99
N SER A 73 9.17 -0.48 -2.54
CA SER A 73 8.70 -1.53 -3.45
C SER A 73 7.26 -1.92 -3.16
N VAL A 74 6.41 -1.74 -4.15
CA VAL A 74 5.07 -2.34 -4.24
C VAL A 74 4.89 -2.93 -5.63
N GLN A 75 4.70 -4.26 -5.68
CA GLN A 75 4.60 -4.97 -6.94
C GLN A 75 3.16 -5.02 -7.44
N PRO A 76 2.95 -5.04 -8.76
CA PRO A 76 1.62 -5.30 -9.31
C PRO A 76 1.24 -6.77 -9.08
N ILE A 77 -0.02 -6.99 -8.67
CA ILE A 77 -0.57 -8.34 -8.59
C ILE A 77 -0.69 -8.91 -10.01
N ASN A 78 -0.01 -10.02 -10.29
CA ASN A 78 -0.22 -10.79 -11.50
C ASN A 78 -1.22 -11.93 -11.25
N ARG A 79 -2.47 -11.74 -11.66
CA ARG A 79 -3.53 -12.73 -11.43
C ARG A 79 -3.47 -13.92 -12.37
N ASP A 80 -2.83 -13.77 -13.52
CA ASP A 80 -2.70 -14.82 -14.54
C ASP A 80 -1.55 -15.77 -14.20
N ASP A 81 -0.47 -15.24 -13.63
CA ASP A 81 0.68 -16.02 -13.20
C ASP A 81 1.36 -15.40 -11.97
N VAL A 82 1.05 -15.92 -10.81
CA VAL A 82 1.62 -15.45 -9.52
C VAL A 82 3.13 -15.70 -9.40
N GLN A 83 3.70 -16.64 -10.20
CA GLN A 83 5.14 -16.89 -10.21
C GLN A 83 5.92 -15.71 -10.80
N VAL A 84 5.29 -14.92 -11.68
CA VAL A 84 5.89 -13.67 -12.19
C VAL A 84 6.09 -12.68 -11.04
N GLU A 85 5.12 -12.53 -10.13
CA GLU A 85 5.23 -11.67 -8.96
C GLU A 85 6.38 -12.12 -8.04
N LEU A 86 6.49 -13.43 -7.79
CA LEU A 86 7.59 -14.00 -7.01
C LEU A 86 8.96 -13.71 -7.65
N GLN A 87 9.09 -13.94 -8.96
CA GLN A 87 10.35 -13.70 -9.65
C GLN A 87 10.72 -12.22 -9.65
N GLN A 88 9.76 -11.33 -9.84
CA GLN A 88 9.97 -9.87 -9.77
C GLN A 88 10.45 -9.44 -8.38
N GLY A 89 9.88 -9.98 -7.30
CA GLY A 89 10.35 -9.70 -5.94
C GLY A 89 11.79 -10.15 -5.71
N ARG A 90 12.14 -11.33 -6.18
CA ARG A 90 13.52 -11.86 -6.12
C ARG A 90 14.50 -11.00 -6.91
N ASN A 91 14.11 -10.55 -8.11
CA ASN A 91 14.94 -9.66 -8.92
C ASN A 91 15.20 -8.33 -8.20
N ILE A 92 14.17 -7.77 -7.55
CA ILE A 92 14.29 -6.53 -6.75
C ILE A 92 15.29 -6.74 -5.59
N MET A 93 15.13 -7.78 -4.78
CA MET A 93 16.02 -8.07 -3.67
C MET A 93 17.46 -8.33 -4.11
N LYS A 94 17.65 -9.10 -5.19
CA LYS A 94 18.96 -9.38 -5.77
C LYS A 94 19.65 -8.12 -6.27
N SER A 95 18.93 -7.25 -6.97
CA SER A 95 19.47 -5.99 -7.50
C SER A 95 19.77 -5.01 -6.37
N ALA A 96 18.93 -4.93 -5.35
CA ALA A 96 19.15 -4.09 -4.18
C ALA A 96 20.42 -4.50 -3.42
N LYS A 97 20.63 -5.81 -3.22
CA LYS A 97 21.87 -6.33 -2.61
C LYS A 97 23.11 -6.01 -3.45
N ALA A 98 23.02 -6.18 -4.77
CA ALA A 98 24.12 -5.92 -5.69
C ALA A 98 24.52 -4.42 -5.74
N GLN A 99 23.57 -3.52 -5.58
CA GLN A 99 23.76 -2.07 -5.59
C GLN A 99 24.03 -1.48 -4.20
N GLY A 100 23.99 -2.29 -3.14
CA GLY A 100 24.25 -1.82 -1.78
C GLY A 100 23.20 -0.83 -1.27
N ILE A 101 21.92 -1.04 -1.61
CA ILE A 101 20.83 -0.19 -1.15
C ILE A 101 20.81 -0.12 0.37
N GLU A 102 20.77 1.11 0.92
CA GLU A 102 20.83 1.33 2.37
C GLU A 102 19.59 0.83 3.11
N HIS A 103 18.39 0.92 2.49
CA HIS A 103 17.14 0.48 3.10
C HIS A 103 16.04 0.20 2.07
N ILE A 104 15.31 -0.89 2.26
CA ILE A 104 14.13 -1.24 1.46
C ILE A 104 12.87 -1.11 2.30
N VAL A 105 11.94 -0.28 1.89
CA VAL A 105 10.55 -0.29 2.38
C VAL A 105 9.73 -1.16 1.44
N TYR A 106 9.44 -2.38 1.87
CA TYR A 106 8.78 -3.38 1.05
C TYR A 106 7.30 -3.51 1.45
N SER A 107 6.41 -3.14 0.55
CA SER A 107 4.98 -3.17 0.81
C SER A 107 4.36 -4.48 0.36
N THR A 108 3.72 -5.18 1.30
CA THR A 108 2.97 -6.41 1.09
C THR A 108 1.48 -6.21 1.43
N ALA A 109 0.92 -6.99 2.33
CA ALA A 109 -0.46 -6.85 2.79
C ALA A 109 -0.59 -7.28 4.26
N GLY A 110 -1.50 -6.66 4.99
CA GLY A 110 -1.85 -7.06 6.35
C GLY A 110 -2.29 -8.51 6.41
N GLY A 111 -1.86 -9.21 7.45
CA GLY A 111 -2.23 -10.61 7.69
C GLY A 111 -1.46 -11.66 6.87
N VAL A 112 -0.56 -11.29 6.00
CA VAL A 112 0.40 -12.23 5.39
C VAL A 112 1.14 -12.95 6.52
N ASN A 113 1.40 -14.25 6.37
CA ASN A 113 1.96 -15.14 7.41
C ASN A 113 1.04 -15.42 8.62
N ARG A 114 -0.27 -15.10 8.53
CA ARG A 114 -1.29 -15.47 9.52
C ARG A 114 -2.46 -16.23 8.91
N ASP A 115 -2.15 -17.27 8.13
CA ASP A 115 -3.12 -18.14 7.44
C ASP A 115 -4.08 -17.39 6.50
N ARG A 116 -3.67 -16.23 5.97
CA ARG A 116 -4.38 -15.57 4.90
C ARG A 116 -4.15 -16.34 3.61
N THR A 117 -5.19 -16.98 3.11
CA THR A 117 -5.11 -17.94 2.02
C THR A 117 -5.30 -17.30 0.66
N GLY A 118 -4.71 -17.93 -0.34
CA GLY A 118 -4.83 -17.54 -1.75
C GLY A 118 -3.47 -17.37 -2.41
N PRO A 119 -3.36 -17.67 -3.71
CA PRO A 119 -2.06 -17.73 -4.41
C PRO A 119 -1.22 -16.45 -4.27
N HIS A 120 -1.85 -15.28 -4.33
CA HIS A 120 -1.17 -14.01 -4.13
C HIS A 120 -0.58 -13.86 -2.71
N PHE A 121 -1.34 -14.21 -1.66
CA PHE A 121 -0.86 -14.11 -0.27
C PHE A 121 0.24 -15.11 0.04
N GLU A 122 0.21 -16.29 -0.58
CA GLU A 122 1.27 -17.30 -0.48
C GLU A 122 2.58 -16.77 -1.08
N ILE A 123 2.52 -16.10 -2.22
CA ILE A 123 3.68 -15.43 -2.83
C ILE A 123 4.21 -14.31 -1.95
N LEU A 124 3.33 -13.47 -1.41
CA LEU A 124 3.75 -12.40 -0.49
C LEU A 124 4.42 -12.98 0.76
N ALA A 125 3.87 -14.06 1.33
CA ALA A 125 4.46 -14.74 2.49
C ALA A 125 5.86 -15.29 2.17
N GLN A 126 6.02 -15.87 0.98
CA GLN A 126 7.32 -16.37 0.54
C GLN A 126 8.33 -15.22 0.37
N LEU A 127 7.93 -14.11 -0.26
CA LEU A 127 8.79 -12.94 -0.43
C LEU A 127 9.15 -12.27 0.90
N GLU A 128 8.20 -12.18 1.86
CA GLU A 128 8.50 -11.69 3.21
C GLU A 128 9.55 -12.56 3.90
N ASN A 129 9.42 -13.89 3.83
CA ASN A 129 10.38 -14.82 4.44
C ASN A 129 11.76 -14.70 3.77
N GLU A 130 11.82 -14.68 2.42
CA GLU A 130 13.09 -14.53 1.69
C GLU A 130 13.77 -13.19 2.00
N LEU A 131 13.01 -12.10 2.17
CA LEU A 131 13.55 -10.79 2.56
C LEU A 131 14.04 -10.82 4.02
N THR A 132 13.28 -11.43 4.93
CA THR A 132 13.64 -11.57 6.35
C THR A 132 14.92 -12.38 6.55
N ASP A 133 15.11 -13.43 5.74
CA ASP A 133 16.28 -14.29 5.77
C ASP A 133 17.50 -13.70 5.03
N SER A 134 17.34 -12.54 4.38
CA SER A 134 18.40 -11.87 3.63
C SER A 134 19.25 -10.98 4.53
N ASP A 135 20.43 -10.55 4.01
CA ASP A 135 21.30 -9.55 4.65
C ASP A 135 20.89 -8.10 4.31
N LEU A 136 19.70 -7.89 3.74
CA LEU A 136 19.24 -6.56 3.36
C LEU A 136 18.65 -5.82 4.58
N HIS A 137 18.89 -4.53 4.67
CA HIS A 137 18.18 -3.67 5.61
C HIS A 137 16.78 -3.35 5.05
N TYR A 138 15.75 -3.66 5.79
CA TYR A 138 14.38 -3.54 5.29
C TYR A 138 13.38 -3.16 6.37
N THR A 139 12.23 -2.66 5.92
CA THR A 139 10.99 -2.59 6.69
C THR A 139 9.85 -3.16 5.85
N LEU A 140 9.12 -4.13 6.39
CA LEU A 140 7.86 -4.61 5.81
C LEU A 140 6.73 -3.67 6.21
N VAL A 141 6.08 -3.06 5.23
CA VAL A 141 4.88 -2.24 5.42
C VAL A 141 3.68 -3.05 4.91
N LYS A 142 2.74 -3.35 5.79
CA LYS A 142 1.63 -4.29 5.56
C LYS A 142 0.28 -3.60 5.70
N PRO A 143 -0.19 -2.93 4.64
CA PRO A 143 -1.43 -2.18 4.69
C PRO A 143 -2.65 -3.06 4.95
N SER A 144 -3.59 -2.54 5.74
CA SER A 144 -4.94 -3.04 5.87
C SER A 144 -5.77 -2.72 4.61
N PHE A 145 -7.07 -2.81 4.67
CA PHE A 145 -7.95 -2.51 3.55
C PHE A 145 -7.83 -1.05 3.10
N PHE A 146 -7.66 -0.83 1.81
CA PHE A 146 -7.55 0.53 1.25
C PHE A 146 -8.90 1.24 1.23
N MET A 147 -9.03 2.38 1.90
CA MET A 147 -10.21 3.25 1.81
C MET A 147 -10.55 3.61 0.36
N ASP A 148 -9.54 3.73 -0.50
CA ASP A 148 -9.68 3.97 -1.95
C ASP A 148 -10.51 2.89 -2.70
N ASN A 149 -10.76 1.74 -2.07
CA ASN A 149 -11.65 0.72 -2.63
C ASN A 149 -13.11 1.13 -2.52
N PHE A 150 -13.50 1.96 -1.54
CA PHE A 150 -14.86 2.47 -1.43
C PHE A 150 -15.32 3.21 -2.69
N LEU A 151 -14.40 3.90 -3.40
CA LEU A 151 -14.72 4.55 -4.69
C LEU A 151 -15.22 3.59 -5.78
N ARG A 152 -15.03 2.28 -5.60
CA ARG A 152 -15.48 1.25 -6.55
C ARG A 152 -16.61 0.39 -6.01
N ILE A 153 -16.65 0.18 -4.69
CA ILE A 153 -17.61 -0.75 -4.08
C ILE A 153 -18.87 -0.05 -3.61
N VAL A 154 -18.82 1.25 -3.28
CA VAL A 154 -20.02 2.02 -2.96
C VAL A 154 -20.82 2.22 -4.25
N GLN A 155 -22.06 1.76 -4.21
CA GLN A 155 -23.03 1.95 -5.29
C GLN A 155 -23.87 3.18 -4.98
N LYS A 156 -24.29 3.90 -6.03
CA LYS A 156 -25.09 5.12 -5.89
C LYS A 156 -26.28 5.06 -6.83
N ASP A 157 -27.43 5.43 -6.33
CA ASP A 157 -28.57 5.86 -7.14
C ASP A 157 -28.86 7.36 -6.91
N GLU A 158 -30.00 7.87 -7.40
CA GLU A 158 -30.27 9.31 -7.38
C GLU A 158 -30.24 9.93 -5.96
N ASN A 159 -30.60 9.17 -4.92
CA ASN A 159 -30.82 9.70 -3.58
C ASN A 159 -30.23 8.81 -2.47
N HIS A 160 -29.44 7.80 -2.80
CA HIS A 160 -28.98 6.83 -1.80
C HIS A 160 -27.61 6.23 -2.15
N LEU A 161 -26.80 5.95 -1.12
CA LEU A 161 -25.56 5.19 -1.23
C LEU A 161 -25.77 3.79 -0.67
N TYR A 162 -25.18 2.79 -1.30
CA TYR A 162 -25.24 1.40 -0.88
C TYR A 162 -23.84 0.83 -0.73
N ILE A 163 -23.58 0.27 0.45
CA ILE A 163 -22.33 -0.42 0.75
C ILE A 163 -22.62 -1.92 0.81
N PRO A 164 -21.95 -2.78 0.03
CA PRO A 164 -22.19 -4.21 0.10
C PRO A 164 -21.66 -4.78 1.41
N GLU A 165 -22.33 -5.80 1.94
CA GLU A 165 -21.84 -6.53 3.10
C GLU A 165 -20.60 -7.37 2.72
N PHE A 166 -19.42 -6.91 3.09
CA PHE A 166 -18.15 -7.59 2.87
C PHE A 166 -17.55 -8.20 4.16
N ILE A 167 -18.12 -7.84 5.30
CA ILE A 167 -17.80 -8.35 6.64
C ILE A 167 -19.07 -8.31 7.47
N THR A 168 -19.19 -9.15 8.49
CA THR A 168 -20.31 -9.09 9.45
C THR A 168 -20.40 -7.70 10.08
N PRO A 169 -21.61 -7.08 10.12
CA PRO A 169 -21.77 -5.65 10.36
C PRO A 169 -21.20 -5.10 11.67
N ASP A 170 -21.06 -5.93 12.71
CA ASP A 170 -20.60 -5.51 14.03
C ASP A 170 -19.12 -5.88 14.30
N ILE A 171 -18.43 -6.49 13.33
CA ILE A 171 -17.01 -6.84 13.48
C ILE A 171 -16.15 -5.63 13.09
N PRO A 172 -15.18 -5.22 13.96
CA PRO A 172 -14.23 -4.15 13.63
C PRO A 172 -13.39 -4.46 12.41
N PHE A 173 -13.18 -3.48 11.57
CA PHE A 173 -12.49 -3.60 10.31
C PHE A 173 -11.50 -2.45 10.11
N ALA A 174 -10.21 -2.78 10.08
CA ALA A 174 -9.16 -1.80 9.92
C ALA A 174 -8.97 -1.41 8.46
N MET A 175 -8.79 -0.11 8.21
CA MET A 175 -8.65 0.46 6.89
C MET A 175 -7.60 1.56 6.83
N ILE A 176 -7.05 1.83 5.65
CA ILE A 176 -5.98 2.81 5.45
C ILE A 176 -6.18 3.60 4.16
N SER A 177 -5.84 4.89 4.19
CA SER A 177 -5.72 5.70 2.98
C SER A 177 -4.37 5.49 2.30
N THR A 178 -4.32 5.61 0.96
CA THR A 178 -3.04 5.56 0.24
C THR A 178 -2.11 6.72 0.62
N ARG A 179 -2.66 7.87 1.04
CA ARG A 179 -1.90 8.98 1.61
C ARG A 179 -1.15 8.56 2.88
N ASP A 180 -1.82 7.85 3.79
CA ASP A 180 -1.21 7.46 5.06
C ASP A 180 -0.18 6.36 4.89
N ILE A 181 -0.37 5.45 3.94
CA ILE A 181 0.70 4.52 3.54
C ILE A 181 1.96 5.29 3.14
N ALA A 182 1.80 6.35 2.35
CA ALA A 182 2.91 7.17 1.91
C ALA A 182 3.59 7.94 3.05
N GLN A 183 2.83 8.47 4.01
CA GLN A 183 3.38 9.15 5.19
C GLN A 183 4.15 8.19 6.09
N ILE A 184 3.64 6.97 6.28
CA ILE A 184 4.35 5.92 7.04
C ILE A 184 5.65 5.51 6.32
N ALA A 185 5.60 5.29 5.00
CA ALA A 185 6.79 4.96 4.23
C ALA A 185 7.85 6.08 4.30
N LEU A 186 7.42 7.34 4.22
CA LEU A 186 8.29 8.51 4.39
C LEU A 186 8.94 8.52 5.78
N HIS A 187 8.14 8.32 6.84
CA HIS A 187 8.64 8.28 8.22
C HIS A 187 9.70 7.16 8.39
N VAL A 188 9.48 6.00 7.80
CA VAL A 188 10.47 4.90 7.80
C VAL A 188 11.76 5.31 7.11
N PHE A 189 11.72 6.00 5.96
CA PHE A 189 12.92 6.51 5.30
C PHE A 189 13.64 7.62 6.09
N GLU A 190 12.91 8.38 6.89
CA GLU A 190 13.50 9.36 7.81
C GLU A 190 14.20 8.69 9.01
N HIS A 191 13.75 7.49 9.42
CA HIS A 191 14.23 6.75 10.60
C HIS A 191 14.60 5.29 10.29
N PRO A 192 15.42 5.01 9.24
CA PRO A 192 15.63 3.65 8.73
C PRO A 192 16.21 2.70 9.79
N GLN A 193 17.10 3.17 10.66
CA GLN A 193 17.70 2.34 11.72
C GLN A 193 16.68 1.91 12.79
N GLN A 194 15.69 2.74 13.07
CA GLN A 194 14.63 2.43 14.05
C GLN A 194 13.72 1.32 13.54
N TYR A 195 13.48 1.28 12.24
CA TYR A 195 12.54 0.36 11.59
C TYR A 195 13.20 -0.80 10.87
N ASP A 196 14.53 -0.93 10.95
CA ASP A 196 15.27 -2.03 10.33
C ASP A 196 14.80 -3.39 10.88
N GLY A 197 14.49 -4.32 9.98
CA GLY A 197 13.96 -5.64 10.30
C GLY A 197 12.52 -5.64 10.85
N GLN A 198 11.84 -4.50 10.90
CA GLN A 198 10.47 -4.40 11.43
C GLN A 198 9.42 -4.83 10.40
N SER A 199 8.31 -5.39 10.92
CA SER A 199 7.13 -5.73 10.14
C SER A 199 5.91 -5.01 10.74
N LEU A 200 5.41 -4.00 10.01
CA LEU A 200 4.38 -3.07 10.47
C LEU A 200 3.06 -3.35 9.77
N GLU A 201 2.05 -3.88 10.47
CA GLU A 201 0.67 -3.81 9.99
C GLU A 201 0.13 -2.42 10.23
N ILE A 202 -0.33 -1.76 9.16
CA ILE A 202 -0.68 -0.34 9.19
C ILE A 202 -2.14 -0.08 8.83
N ALA A 203 -2.76 0.82 9.59
CA ALA A 203 -4.11 1.33 9.34
C ALA A 203 -4.22 2.80 9.74
N SER A 204 -5.21 3.49 9.17
CA SER A 204 -5.58 4.85 9.56
C SER A 204 -6.75 4.86 10.53
N ASP A 205 -7.69 3.91 10.38
CA ASP A 205 -8.95 3.85 11.12
C ASP A 205 -9.43 2.39 11.29
N GLU A 206 -10.29 2.16 12.27
CA GLU A 206 -10.94 0.88 12.51
C GLU A 206 -12.40 1.10 12.90
N LEU A 207 -13.32 0.64 12.08
CA LEU A 207 -14.77 0.81 12.25
C LEU A 207 -15.51 -0.49 11.93
N THR A 208 -16.69 -0.70 12.51
CA THR A 208 -17.61 -1.73 12.06
C THR A 208 -18.30 -1.30 10.76
N LEU A 209 -18.88 -2.26 10.01
CA LEU A 209 -19.61 -1.91 8.80
C LEU A 209 -20.79 -0.98 9.08
N ASN A 210 -21.49 -1.15 10.22
CA ASN A 210 -22.54 -0.23 10.66
C ASN A 210 -22.00 1.19 10.84
N GLN A 211 -20.87 1.34 11.53
CA GLN A 211 -20.21 2.65 11.73
C GLN A 211 -19.73 3.25 10.39
N ILE A 212 -19.25 2.42 9.46
CA ILE A 212 -18.87 2.87 8.11
C ILE A 212 -20.08 3.48 7.38
N VAL A 213 -21.23 2.80 7.41
CA VAL A 213 -22.49 3.30 6.83
C VAL A 213 -22.92 4.62 7.45
N ASP A 214 -22.94 4.71 8.78
CA ASP A 214 -23.27 5.93 9.51
C ASP A 214 -22.32 7.09 9.19
N THR A 215 -21.04 6.78 9.02
CA THR A 215 -20.01 7.78 8.67
C THR A 215 -20.25 8.31 7.25
N PHE A 216 -20.54 7.43 6.28
CA PHE A 216 -20.88 7.86 4.93
C PHE A 216 -22.11 8.76 4.92
N GLU A 217 -23.20 8.37 5.58
CA GLU A 217 -24.42 9.18 5.66
C GLU A 217 -24.15 10.54 6.32
N THR A 218 -23.44 10.55 7.43
CA THR A 218 -23.14 11.79 8.17
C THR A 218 -22.30 12.77 7.34
N VAL A 219 -21.28 12.28 6.65
CA VAL A 219 -20.32 13.16 5.93
C VAL A 219 -20.89 13.61 4.59
N THR A 220 -21.58 12.72 3.88
CA THR A 220 -22.12 13.05 2.54
C THR A 220 -23.48 13.73 2.59
N GLY A 221 -24.24 13.57 3.67
CA GLY A 221 -25.65 13.99 3.77
C GLY A 221 -26.58 13.14 2.89
N VAL A 222 -26.10 12.01 2.35
CA VAL A 222 -26.88 11.11 1.49
C VAL A 222 -27.24 9.87 2.31
N PRO A 223 -28.52 9.48 2.40
CA PRO A 223 -28.94 8.25 3.06
C PRO A 223 -28.10 7.06 2.59
N THR A 224 -27.57 6.29 3.53
CA THR A 224 -26.66 5.19 3.22
C THR A 224 -27.14 3.91 3.91
N SER A 225 -27.04 2.77 3.23
CA SER A 225 -27.41 1.49 3.82
C SER A 225 -26.57 0.32 3.29
N ILE A 226 -26.62 -0.79 4.02
CA ILE A 226 -26.02 -2.06 3.55
C ILE A 226 -26.98 -2.67 2.51
N ARG A 227 -26.44 -3.00 1.32
CA ARG A 227 -27.21 -3.65 0.25
C ARG A 227 -26.41 -4.67 -0.52
N GLY A 228 -26.88 -5.90 -0.52
CA GLY A 228 -26.22 -7.01 -1.19
C GLY A 228 -25.00 -7.50 -0.44
N THR A 229 -24.41 -8.58 -0.94
CA THR A 229 -23.21 -9.20 -0.36
C THR A 229 -22.08 -9.12 -1.37
N PHE A 230 -20.89 -8.77 -0.89
CA PHE A 230 -19.70 -8.79 -1.74
C PHE A 230 -19.24 -10.24 -1.92
N THR A 231 -19.35 -10.75 -3.13
CA THR A 231 -19.14 -12.19 -3.44
C THR A 231 -17.67 -12.60 -3.62
N SER A 232 -16.73 -11.68 -3.51
CA SER A 232 -15.32 -12.03 -3.64
C SER A 232 -14.78 -12.66 -2.35
N GLY A 233 -14.76 -14.00 -2.32
CA GLY A 233 -13.97 -14.79 -1.41
C GLY A 233 -14.56 -15.00 -0.01
N THR A 234 -15.34 -16.06 0.15
CA THR A 234 -15.74 -16.54 1.48
C THR A 234 -14.53 -16.76 2.41
N ALA A 235 -13.40 -17.22 1.89
CA ALA A 235 -12.16 -17.40 2.63
C ALA A 235 -11.57 -16.08 3.16
N GLU A 236 -11.59 -15.00 2.37
CA GLU A 236 -11.13 -13.68 2.79
C GLU A 236 -12.03 -13.12 3.90
N ARG A 237 -13.34 -13.26 3.76
CA ARG A 237 -14.30 -12.84 4.79
C ARG A 237 -14.07 -13.60 6.10
N SER A 238 -14.00 -14.94 6.06
CA SER A 238 -13.73 -15.76 7.28
C SER A 238 -12.42 -15.34 7.94
N TRP A 239 -11.37 -15.10 7.15
CA TRP A 239 -10.10 -14.66 7.69
C TRP A 239 -10.23 -13.29 8.40
N LEU A 240 -10.92 -12.33 7.78
CA LEU A 240 -11.16 -11.00 8.37
C LEU A 240 -11.95 -11.10 9.67
N GLU A 241 -12.98 -11.95 9.73
CA GLU A 241 -13.86 -12.13 10.88
C GLU A 241 -13.20 -12.88 12.04
N GLU A 242 -12.35 -13.88 11.75
CA GLU A 242 -11.71 -14.73 12.76
C GLU A 242 -10.37 -14.19 13.26
N LYS A 243 -9.57 -13.63 12.36
CA LYS A 243 -8.18 -13.23 12.63
C LYS A 243 -7.95 -11.74 12.46
N GLY A 244 -8.52 -11.16 11.41
CA GLY A 244 -8.47 -9.74 11.09
C GLY A 244 -7.06 -9.14 11.02
N TYR A 245 -7.01 -7.84 10.88
CA TYR A 245 -5.76 -7.09 10.97
C TYR A 245 -5.33 -6.91 12.43
N LYS A 246 -4.01 -6.82 12.68
CA LYS A 246 -3.45 -6.57 14.01
C LYS A 246 -2.60 -5.31 13.96
N VAL A 247 -3.25 -4.18 14.11
CA VAL A 247 -2.63 -2.87 14.02
C VAL A 247 -2.37 -2.33 15.41
N ASP A 248 -1.14 -1.85 15.63
CA ASP A 248 -0.79 -1.05 16.81
C ASP A 248 -1.16 0.42 16.54
N PHE A 249 -2.33 0.84 17.01
CA PHE A 249 -2.84 2.19 16.78
C PHE A 249 -2.10 3.26 17.59
N ASP A 250 -1.44 2.90 18.69
CA ASP A 250 -0.59 3.82 19.43
C ASP A 250 0.66 4.12 18.61
N LEU A 251 1.31 3.10 18.06
CA LEU A 251 2.41 3.26 17.11
C LEU A 251 1.97 4.05 15.85
N MET A 252 0.78 3.78 15.31
CA MET A 252 0.27 4.55 14.17
C MET A 252 0.06 6.04 14.50
N THR A 253 -0.32 6.35 15.74
CA THR A 253 -0.46 7.73 16.22
C THR A 253 0.89 8.42 16.33
N ASP A 254 1.92 7.70 16.78
CA ASP A 254 3.27 8.24 16.91
C ASP A 254 3.92 8.48 15.52
N ILE A 255 3.73 7.54 14.58
CA ILE A 255 4.30 7.62 13.22
C ILE A 255 3.57 8.67 12.35
N ASN A 256 2.24 8.69 12.42
CA ASN A 256 1.39 9.55 11.59
C ASN A 256 0.22 10.13 12.41
N PRO A 257 0.46 11.14 13.24
CA PRO A 257 -0.58 11.74 14.09
C PRO A 257 -1.72 12.39 13.30
N ASP A 258 -1.45 12.80 12.07
CA ASP A 258 -2.42 13.42 11.15
C ASP A 258 -3.10 12.42 10.20
N ARG A 259 -3.11 11.13 10.56
CA ARG A 259 -3.74 10.10 9.73
C ARG A 259 -5.20 10.41 9.42
N LEU A 260 -5.64 9.98 8.26
CA LEU A 260 -7.02 10.19 7.80
C LEU A 260 -7.94 9.13 8.39
N THR A 261 -8.78 9.52 9.35
CA THR A 261 -9.98 8.75 9.69
C THR A 261 -10.94 8.67 8.50
N LEU A 262 -11.87 7.73 8.50
CA LEU A 262 -12.76 7.50 7.35
C LEU A 262 -13.58 8.75 7.00
N ASP A 263 -14.09 9.46 7.99
CA ASP A 263 -14.84 10.72 7.81
C ASP A 263 -14.02 11.78 7.08
N ARG A 264 -12.75 11.96 7.52
CA ARG A 264 -11.82 12.92 6.89
C ARG A 264 -11.43 12.48 5.47
N TRP A 265 -11.38 11.16 5.22
CA TRP A 265 -11.11 10.64 3.89
C TRP A 265 -12.32 10.83 2.97
N ILE A 266 -13.56 10.49 3.43
CA ILE A 266 -14.80 10.66 2.66
C ILE A 266 -15.00 12.12 2.26
N ALA A 267 -14.75 13.07 3.19
CA ALA A 267 -14.90 14.50 2.93
C ALA A 267 -13.99 15.05 1.80
N ARG A 268 -12.98 14.30 1.39
CA ARG A 268 -12.05 14.67 0.31
C ARG A 268 -12.42 14.08 -1.05
N GLN A 269 -13.46 13.23 -1.08
CA GLN A 269 -13.91 12.55 -2.29
C GLN A 269 -15.17 13.23 -2.85
N GLN A 270 -15.48 12.91 -4.10
CA GLN A 270 -16.75 13.29 -4.74
C GLN A 270 -17.68 12.07 -4.75
N TRP A 271 -18.83 12.19 -4.10
CA TRP A 271 -19.81 11.12 -3.93
C TRP A 271 -21.11 11.37 -4.72
#